data_90cac35b2158972c050d2630d8602c1a
#
_entry.id   90cac35b2158972c050d2630d8602c1a
#
_cell.length_a   1.000
_cell.length_b   1.000
_cell.length_c   1.000
_cell.angle_alpha   90.00
_cell.angle_beta   90.00
_cell.angle_gamma   90.00
#
_symmetry.space_group_name_H-M   'P 1'
#
loop_
_entity.id
_entity.type
_entity.pdbx_description
1 polymer ?
#
loop_
_entity_poly.entity_id
_entity_poly.type
_entity_poly.pdbx_seq_one_letter_code
_entity_poly.pdbx_strand_id
1 'polypeptide(L)'
;MKRHTFAIFVCIALGALAPLSAQDLTITNARIVVANGTVIERGSIVVRAGKIVSAGPGGPSGASGRTIDAKGMTAMPGFIDAHRHINTGPNEKAQMQALLEAGYTTVLSGGGPADGNITLRDHIEKGLINGPRIIPSGSLRLNNNTPETARAEIRKMAAMGIKFTGEIALTPVPGPGEKELEVLRAVLDEAKKAGVMVQVHAVSSRAMVAAVDAGVPLLVHLPNKDWMSKEDARKLAASGTKILGTVGFGTPVFGVFADDNLPRFRDGKPWPESIIDGVRLGEEAGYMPVNARTAWDAGAILGYCTDTNYDPKAGLDHELKTINPMFSMQDIIKMMGPNTASYIQMSDQLGTLEPGKLADLILLDGNPLEGYWNMLKTRLVLKGGVIVVDKR
;
A
#
# COMPACT_ATOMS: atom_id res chain seq x y z
N MET A 1 -20.93 -32.31 64.37
CA MET A 1 -20.99 -32.30 62.88
C MET A 1 -20.13 -31.17 62.36
N LYS A 2 -18.92 -31.47 61.87
CA LYS A 2 -18.01 -30.50 61.30
C LYS A 2 -18.20 -30.48 59.76
N ARG A 3 -18.63 -29.37 59.19
CA ARG A 3 -18.75 -29.18 57.75
C ARG A 3 -17.38 -28.79 57.19
N HIS A 4 -16.82 -29.60 56.32
CA HIS A 4 -15.63 -29.27 55.52
C HIS A 4 -16.08 -28.61 54.22
N THR A 5 -15.74 -27.35 54.06
CA THR A 5 -15.93 -26.61 52.81
C THR A 5 -14.70 -26.87 51.90
N PHE A 6 -14.93 -27.53 50.78
CA PHE A 6 -13.93 -27.73 49.75
C PHE A 6 -13.92 -26.52 48.83
N ALA A 7 -12.84 -25.76 48.82
CA ALA A 7 -12.63 -24.69 47.85
C ALA A 7 -11.96 -25.26 46.58
N ILE A 8 -12.66 -25.22 45.47
CA ILE A 8 -12.12 -25.60 44.16
C ILE A 8 -11.40 -24.38 43.60
N PHE A 9 -10.07 -24.41 43.52
CA PHE A 9 -9.27 -23.44 42.77
C PHE A 9 -9.31 -23.80 41.29
N VAL A 10 -10.01 -22.99 40.48
CA VAL A 10 -9.94 -23.06 39.02
C VAL A 10 -8.74 -22.23 38.58
N CYS A 11 -7.63 -22.89 38.25
CA CYS A 11 -6.51 -22.25 37.58
C CYS A 11 -6.88 -21.98 36.12
N ILE A 12 -7.23 -20.75 35.79
CA ILE A 12 -7.33 -20.29 34.41
C ILE A 12 -5.89 -20.10 33.90
N ALA A 13 -5.39 -21.04 33.11
CA ALA A 13 -4.15 -20.89 32.39
C ALA A 13 -4.38 -19.85 31.29
N LEU A 14 -3.97 -18.59 31.52
CA LEU A 14 -3.78 -17.62 30.44
C LEU A 14 -2.61 -18.14 29.58
N GLY A 15 -2.91 -18.79 28.49
CA GLY A 15 -1.94 -19.09 27.45
C GLY A 15 -1.43 -17.78 26.85
N ALA A 16 -0.25 -17.32 27.26
CA ALA A 16 0.44 -16.24 26.58
C ALA A 16 0.69 -16.70 25.14
N LEU A 17 0.03 -16.08 24.17
CA LEU A 17 0.35 -16.21 22.76
C LEU A 17 1.78 -15.66 22.57
N ALA A 18 2.76 -16.55 22.46
CA ALA A 18 4.11 -16.15 22.10
C ALA A 18 4.07 -15.48 20.73
N PRO A 19 4.75 -14.34 20.53
CA PRO A 19 4.83 -13.72 19.22
C PRO A 19 5.40 -14.75 18.24
N LEU A 20 4.79 -14.90 17.06
CA LEU A 20 5.29 -15.74 15.98
C LEU A 20 6.68 -15.24 15.60
N SER A 21 7.71 -15.97 16.01
CA SER A 21 9.09 -15.62 15.66
C SER A 21 9.37 -16.01 14.21
N ALA A 22 10.18 -15.22 13.53
CA ALA A 22 10.66 -15.51 12.18
C ALA A 22 11.30 -16.90 12.14
N GLN A 23 10.82 -17.75 11.23
CA GLN A 23 11.30 -19.11 11.07
C GLN A 23 12.33 -19.16 9.95
N ASP A 24 13.41 -19.94 10.15
CA ASP A 24 14.25 -20.32 9.03
C ASP A 24 13.44 -21.22 8.11
N LEU A 25 13.35 -20.85 6.84
CA LEU A 25 12.61 -21.62 5.84
C LEU A 25 13.27 -21.55 4.47
N THR A 26 12.99 -22.57 3.67
CA THR A 26 13.42 -22.66 2.28
C THR A 26 12.22 -22.95 1.39
N ILE A 27 12.01 -22.09 0.38
CA ILE A 27 11.01 -22.33 -0.67
C ILE A 27 11.73 -22.92 -1.87
N THR A 28 11.27 -24.06 -2.36
CA THR A 28 11.85 -24.77 -3.51
C THR A 28 10.85 -24.87 -4.66
N ASN A 29 11.34 -25.20 -5.86
CA ASN A 29 10.51 -25.42 -7.06
C ASN A 29 9.58 -24.24 -7.38
N ALA A 30 10.00 -22.98 -7.10
CA ALA A 30 9.25 -21.78 -7.42
C ALA A 30 9.73 -21.19 -8.76
N ARG A 31 8.80 -20.65 -9.58
CA ARG A 31 9.15 -19.51 -10.43
C ARG A 31 9.38 -18.33 -9.51
N ILE A 32 10.39 -17.50 -9.77
CA ILE A 32 10.70 -16.35 -8.92
C ILE A 32 10.67 -15.09 -9.78
N VAL A 33 9.74 -14.19 -9.50
CA VAL A 33 9.69 -12.84 -10.06
C VAL A 33 10.32 -11.91 -9.03
N VAL A 34 11.57 -11.52 -9.26
CA VAL A 34 12.33 -10.71 -8.31
C VAL A 34 11.80 -9.28 -8.19
N ALA A 35 11.08 -8.81 -9.21
CA ALA A 35 10.55 -7.46 -9.36
C ALA A 35 11.61 -6.36 -9.64
N ASN A 36 12.84 -6.74 -9.96
CA ASN A 36 13.89 -5.85 -10.48
C ASN A 36 14.16 -6.07 -11.99
N GLY A 37 13.25 -6.72 -12.69
CA GLY A 37 13.37 -7.17 -14.08
C GLY A 37 13.84 -8.61 -14.23
N THR A 38 14.35 -9.25 -13.17
CA THR A 38 14.82 -10.64 -13.20
C THR A 38 13.66 -11.62 -12.96
N VAL A 39 13.59 -12.65 -13.80
CA VAL A 39 12.70 -13.79 -13.65
C VAL A 39 13.51 -15.08 -13.66
N ILE A 40 13.27 -15.95 -12.69
CA ILE A 40 13.90 -17.26 -12.57
C ILE A 40 12.80 -18.31 -12.73
N GLU A 41 12.82 -19.06 -13.83
CA GLU A 41 11.75 -20.00 -14.17
C GLU A 41 11.60 -21.14 -13.17
N ARG A 42 12.72 -21.55 -12.56
CA ARG A 42 12.71 -22.56 -11.50
C ARG A 42 13.89 -22.31 -10.55
N GLY A 43 13.57 -22.01 -9.30
CA GLY A 43 14.56 -21.64 -8.31
C GLY A 43 14.13 -21.93 -6.89
N SER A 44 14.95 -21.41 -5.97
CA SER A 44 14.72 -21.54 -4.53
C SER A 44 14.96 -20.20 -3.84
N ILE A 45 14.26 -19.98 -2.73
CA ILE A 45 14.42 -18.82 -1.85
C ILE A 45 14.76 -19.34 -0.47
N VAL A 46 15.87 -18.86 0.11
CA VAL A 46 16.28 -19.17 1.49
C VAL A 46 16.02 -17.97 2.37
N VAL A 47 15.30 -18.19 3.46
CA VAL A 47 14.95 -17.17 4.47
C VAL A 47 15.55 -17.56 5.81
N ARG A 48 16.21 -16.60 6.47
CA ARG A 48 16.74 -16.75 7.83
C ARG A 48 16.49 -15.49 8.63
N ALA A 49 16.10 -15.65 9.89
CA ALA A 49 15.84 -14.54 10.80
C ALA A 49 14.97 -13.43 10.15
N GLY A 50 13.96 -13.82 9.37
CA GLY A 50 13.02 -12.90 8.72
C GLY A 50 13.55 -12.20 7.46
N LYS A 51 14.74 -12.51 6.97
CA LYS A 51 15.38 -11.92 5.79
C LYS A 51 15.63 -12.95 4.70
N ILE A 52 15.59 -12.48 3.46
CA ILE A 52 16.02 -13.24 2.30
C ILE A 52 17.55 -13.38 2.33
N VAL A 53 18.05 -14.60 2.36
CA VAL A 53 19.49 -14.91 2.26
C VAL A 53 19.87 -15.10 0.79
N SER A 54 19.03 -15.81 0.05
CA SER A 54 19.22 -16.00 -1.40
C SER A 54 17.89 -16.20 -2.10
N ALA A 55 17.81 -15.76 -3.35
CA ALA A 55 16.77 -16.09 -4.31
C ALA A 55 17.47 -16.35 -5.64
N GLY A 56 17.47 -17.59 -6.12
CA GLY A 56 18.29 -17.97 -7.26
C GLY A 56 17.84 -19.26 -7.95
N PRO A 57 18.45 -19.59 -9.11
CA PRO A 57 18.15 -20.81 -9.85
C PRO A 57 18.66 -22.06 -9.10
N GLY A 58 18.01 -23.20 -9.35
CA GLY A 58 18.41 -24.50 -8.84
C GLY A 58 17.99 -24.77 -7.40
N GLY A 59 18.62 -25.79 -6.80
CA GLY A 59 18.38 -26.19 -5.41
C GLY A 59 19.01 -25.20 -4.42
N PRO A 60 18.51 -25.16 -3.17
CA PRO A 60 19.01 -24.23 -2.17
C PRO A 60 20.41 -24.61 -1.71
N SER A 61 21.39 -23.74 -1.89
CA SER A 61 22.66 -23.85 -1.17
C SER A 61 22.44 -23.40 0.28
N GLY A 62 22.67 -24.32 1.25
CA GLY A 62 22.52 -24.04 2.67
C GLY A 62 21.07 -24.03 3.16
N ALA A 63 20.24 -24.94 2.66
CA ALA A 63 18.89 -25.16 3.17
C ALA A 63 18.93 -25.45 4.68
N SER A 64 18.12 -24.70 5.43
CA SER A 64 17.90 -24.93 6.86
C SER A 64 16.46 -24.62 7.20
N GLY A 65 15.97 -25.23 8.28
CA GLY A 65 14.62 -25.01 8.75
C GLY A 65 13.55 -25.74 7.93
N ARG A 66 12.35 -25.20 7.91
CA ARG A 66 11.20 -25.78 7.22
C ARG A 66 11.31 -25.61 5.70
N THR A 67 11.15 -26.70 4.97
CA THR A 67 11.11 -26.65 3.50
C THR A 67 9.66 -26.59 3.00
N ILE A 68 9.42 -25.69 2.04
CA ILE A 68 8.16 -25.50 1.34
C ILE A 68 8.39 -25.78 -0.14
N ASP A 69 7.77 -26.83 -0.66
CA ASP A 69 7.71 -27.05 -2.11
C ASP A 69 6.63 -26.18 -2.73
N ALA A 70 7.02 -25.22 -3.56
CA ALA A 70 6.12 -24.33 -4.26
C ALA A 70 5.38 -25.01 -5.42
N LYS A 71 5.78 -26.21 -5.84
CA LYS A 71 5.12 -26.99 -6.93
C LYS A 71 4.92 -26.19 -8.21
N GLY A 72 5.86 -25.33 -8.55
CA GLY A 72 5.79 -24.48 -9.75
C GLY A 72 5.00 -23.18 -9.59
N MET A 73 4.43 -22.90 -8.39
CA MET A 73 3.84 -21.59 -8.10
C MET A 73 4.87 -20.47 -8.22
N THR A 74 4.39 -19.25 -8.46
CA THR A 74 5.26 -18.08 -8.61
C THR A 74 5.46 -17.37 -7.28
N ALA A 75 6.71 -17.23 -6.86
CA ALA A 75 7.12 -16.36 -5.76
C ALA A 75 7.36 -14.94 -6.26
N MET A 76 6.81 -13.94 -5.58
CA MET A 76 7.08 -12.53 -5.83
C MET A 76 7.01 -11.73 -4.52
N PRO A 77 7.48 -10.47 -4.49
CA PRO A 77 7.35 -9.62 -3.30
C PRO A 77 5.90 -9.51 -2.86
N GLY A 78 5.66 -9.48 -1.56
CA GLY A 78 4.35 -9.16 -0.99
C GLY A 78 3.88 -7.78 -1.45
N PHE A 79 2.59 -7.65 -1.72
CA PHE A 79 2.04 -6.39 -2.21
C PHE A 79 2.13 -5.29 -1.16
N ILE A 80 2.36 -4.07 -1.63
CA ILE A 80 2.38 -2.85 -0.83
C ILE A 80 1.24 -1.98 -1.32
N ASP A 81 0.29 -1.63 -0.45
CA ASP A 81 -0.71 -0.60 -0.72
C ASP A 81 -0.24 0.71 -0.04
N ALA A 82 0.24 1.66 -0.83
CA ALA A 82 0.83 2.88 -0.29
C ALA A 82 -0.19 3.98 0.02
N HIS A 83 -1.47 3.73 -0.20
CA HIS A 83 -2.55 4.63 0.19
C HIS A 83 -3.87 3.89 0.34
N ARG A 84 -4.20 3.56 1.57
CA ARG A 84 -5.47 2.90 1.90
C ARG A 84 -6.03 3.46 3.20
N HIS A 85 -7.32 3.81 3.20
CA HIS A 85 -7.99 4.30 4.40
C HIS A 85 -8.28 3.15 5.36
N ILE A 86 -7.45 3.01 6.38
CA ILE A 86 -7.52 1.99 7.44
C ILE A 86 -7.48 2.65 8.81
N ASN A 87 -8.11 2.00 9.78
CA ASN A 87 -8.07 2.44 11.17
C ASN A 87 -8.42 1.28 12.11
N THR A 88 -8.17 1.46 13.42
CA THR A 88 -8.70 0.55 14.43
C THR A 88 -10.24 0.59 14.44
N GLY A 89 -10.86 -0.50 14.85
CA GLY A 89 -12.31 -0.60 14.94
C GLY A 89 -12.80 -2.04 15.14
N PRO A 90 -14.11 -2.25 15.29
CA PRO A 90 -14.68 -3.55 15.64
C PRO A 90 -14.39 -4.65 14.60
N ASN A 91 -14.15 -4.28 13.36
CA ASN A 91 -13.89 -5.20 12.25
C ASN A 91 -12.40 -5.30 11.87
N GLU A 92 -11.49 -4.66 12.61
CA GLU A 92 -10.05 -4.57 12.26
C GLU A 92 -9.42 -5.94 12.02
N LYS A 93 -9.72 -6.94 12.86
CA LYS A 93 -9.20 -8.31 12.72
C LYS A 93 -9.56 -8.93 11.37
N ALA A 94 -10.82 -8.83 10.97
CA ALA A 94 -11.28 -9.39 9.70
C ALA A 94 -10.70 -8.61 8.50
N GLN A 95 -10.66 -7.28 8.58
CA GLN A 95 -10.10 -6.42 7.53
C GLN A 95 -8.59 -6.66 7.34
N MET A 96 -7.84 -6.77 8.41
CA MET A 96 -6.40 -7.02 8.35
C MET A 96 -6.08 -8.43 7.83
N GLN A 97 -6.88 -9.42 8.21
CA GLN A 97 -6.77 -10.78 7.69
C GLN A 97 -7.08 -10.81 6.18
N ALA A 98 -8.12 -10.12 5.73
CA ALA A 98 -8.48 -10.05 4.30
C ALA A 98 -7.36 -9.38 3.45
N LEU A 99 -6.68 -8.37 3.99
CA LEU A 99 -5.50 -7.77 3.34
C LEU A 99 -4.38 -8.79 3.13
N LEU A 100 -4.03 -9.55 4.17
CA LEU A 100 -3.03 -10.61 4.05
C LEU A 100 -3.45 -11.67 3.03
N GLU A 101 -4.71 -12.07 3.03
CA GLU A 101 -5.25 -13.08 2.11
C GLU A 101 -5.26 -12.63 0.65
N ALA A 102 -5.35 -11.33 0.40
CA ALA A 102 -5.18 -10.73 -0.92
C ALA A 102 -3.70 -10.60 -1.33
N GLY A 103 -2.74 -10.79 -0.40
CA GLY A 103 -1.31 -10.72 -0.67
C GLY A 103 -0.62 -9.44 -0.19
N TYR A 104 -1.32 -8.53 0.48
CA TYR A 104 -0.71 -7.30 1.01
C TYR A 104 0.07 -7.60 2.29
N THR A 105 1.36 -7.29 2.29
CA THR A 105 2.25 -7.42 3.46
C THR A 105 2.54 -6.10 4.15
N THR A 106 2.34 -4.98 3.45
CA THR A 106 2.54 -3.63 3.97
C THR A 106 1.46 -2.67 3.46
N VAL A 107 0.97 -1.80 4.34
CA VAL A 107 -0.03 -0.77 4.02
C VAL A 107 0.38 0.55 4.67
N LEU A 108 0.45 1.63 3.88
CA LEU A 108 0.52 3.01 4.38
C LEU A 108 -0.90 3.56 4.48
N SER A 109 -1.25 4.10 5.64
CA SER A 109 -2.55 4.72 5.85
C SER A 109 -2.69 5.98 4.99
N GLY A 110 -3.82 6.10 4.28
CA GLY A 110 -4.18 7.29 3.49
C GLY A 110 -4.57 8.50 4.34
N GLY A 111 -4.84 8.29 5.64
CA GLY A 111 -5.23 9.34 6.55
C GLY A 111 -6.16 8.84 7.65
N GLY A 112 -6.79 9.78 8.36
CA GLY A 112 -7.66 9.50 9.49
C GLY A 112 -7.02 9.87 10.83
N PRO A 113 -7.67 9.54 11.96
CA PRO A 113 -7.12 9.80 13.27
C PRO A 113 -5.80 9.07 13.51
N ALA A 114 -4.74 9.82 13.80
CA ALA A 114 -3.40 9.28 14.01
C ALA A 114 -3.36 8.22 15.13
N ASP A 115 -4.04 8.48 16.25
CA ASP A 115 -4.11 7.55 17.39
C ASP A 115 -4.71 6.20 16.99
N GLY A 116 -5.75 6.20 16.15
CA GLY A 116 -6.38 4.97 15.68
C GLY A 116 -5.47 4.17 14.74
N ASN A 117 -4.72 4.85 13.88
CA ASN A 117 -3.69 4.21 13.03
C ASN A 117 -2.57 3.59 13.86
N ILE A 118 -2.10 4.29 14.89
CA ILE A 118 -1.08 3.80 15.84
C ILE A 118 -1.61 2.59 16.59
N THR A 119 -2.83 2.67 17.10
CA THR A 119 -3.49 1.57 17.82
C THR A 119 -3.58 0.31 16.94
N LEU A 120 -4.00 0.45 15.68
CA LEU A 120 -4.08 -0.67 14.74
C LEU A 120 -2.70 -1.30 14.49
N ARG A 121 -1.67 -0.48 14.27
CA ARG A 121 -0.29 -0.97 14.16
C ARG A 121 0.12 -1.76 15.40
N ASP A 122 -0.11 -1.19 16.58
CA ASP A 122 0.28 -1.78 17.86
C ASP A 122 -0.43 -3.11 18.12
N HIS A 123 -1.71 -3.25 17.74
CA HIS A 123 -2.44 -4.51 17.86
C HIS A 123 -1.78 -5.61 17.01
N ILE A 124 -1.29 -5.27 15.81
CA ILE A 124 -0.60 -6.22 14.93
C ILE A 124 0.79 -6.54 15.46
N GLU A 125 1.58 -5.53 15.87
CA GLU A 125 2.95 -5.72 16.36
C GLU A 125 2.99 -6.51 17.67
N LYS A 126 1.99 -6.33 18.54
CA LYS A 126 1.81 -7.12 19.78
C LYS A 126 1.22 -8.49 19.55
N GLY A 127 0.87 -8.86 18.31
CA GLY A 127 0.26 -10.15 17.98
C GLY A 127 -1.17 -10.34 18.48
N LEU A 128 -1.88 -9.26 18.83
CA LEU A 128 -3.29 -9.32 19.23
C LEU A 128 -4.19 -9.66 18.05
N ILE A 129 -3.84 -9.19 16.87
CA ILE A 129 -4.46 -9.55 15.60
C ILE A 129 -3.39 -9.84 14.56
N ASN A 130 -3.73 -10.64 13.54
CA ASN A 130 -2.89 -10.85 12.39
C ASN A 130 -3.17 -9.76 11.34
N GLY A 131 -2.14 -9.26 10.67
CA GLY A 131 -2.29 -8.20 9.68
C GLY A 131 -1.00 -7.83 8.95
N PRO A 132 -1.07 -7.02 7.88
CA PRO A 132 0.10 -6.47 7.22
C PRO A 132 0.88 -5.51 8.15
N ARG A 133 2.08 -5.13 7.76
CA ARG A 133 2.80 -4.02 8.39
C ARG A 133 2.02 -2.74 8.14
N ILE A 134 1.61 -2.04 9.19
CA ILE A 134 0.92 -0.76 9.08
C ILE A 134 1.92 0.37 9.28
N ILE A 135 1.93 1.30 8.32
CA ILE A 135 2.63 2.58 8.43
C ILE A 135 1.58 3.63 8.76
N PRO A 136 1.55 4.13 10.01
CA PRO A 136 0.57 5.14 10.42
C PRO A 136 0.82 6.48 9.73
N SER A 137 -0.25 7.22 9.49
CA SER A 137 -0.21 8.59 9.01
C SER A 137 -1.05 9.52 9.89
N GLY A 138 -0.85 10.82 9.76
CA GLY A 138 -1.61 11.84 10.50
C GLY A 138 -2.27 12.84 9.56
N SER A 139 -3.56 13.10 9.73
CA SER A 139 -4.32 14.04 8.90
C SER A 139 -3.98 15.50 9.21
N LEU A 140 -3.86 16.31 8.14
CA LEU A 140 -3.72 17.77 8.21
C LEU A 140 -4.54 18.40 7.08
N ARG A 141 -5.23 19.50 7.35
CA ARG A 141 -6.01 20.25 6.37
C ARG A 141 -5.49 21.68 6.27
N LEU A 142 -5.13 22.13 5.08
CA LEU A 142 -4.53 23.45 4.88
C LEU A 142 -5.51 24.59 5.22
N ASN A 143 -6.76 24.47 4.82
CA ASN A 143 -7.79 25.50 5.02
C ASN A 143 -8.17 25.73 6.50
N ASN A 144 -7.84 24.80 7.38
CA ASN A 144 -8.11 24.89 8.82
C ASN A 144 -6.90 25.43 9.61
N ASN A 145 -5.81 25.75 8.92
CA ASN A 145 -4.54 26.11 9.54
C ASN A 145 -3.99 27.44 9.05
N THR A 146 -3.23 28.10 9.94
CA THR A 146 -2.23 29.10 9.59
C THR A 146 -0.88 28.40 9.43
N PRO A 147 0.15 29.06 8.89
CA PRO A 147 1.51 28.52 8.86
C PRO A 147 2.01 28.05 10.24
N GLU A 148 1.72 28.79 11.32
CA GLU A 148 2.16 28.48 12.68
C GLU A 148 1.45 27.22 13.23
N THR A 149 0.12 27.14 13.07
CA THR A 149 -0.65 25.99 13.56
C THR A 149 -0.33 24.73 12.76
N ALA A 150 -0.11 24.84 11.44
CA ALA A 150 0.31 23.73 10.60
C ALA A 150 1.68 23.16 11.02
N ARG A 151 2.67 24.04 11.34
CA ARG A 151 3.95 23.60 11.91
C ARG A 151 3.77 22.87 13.23
N ALA A 152 2.87 23.36 14.11
CA ALA A 152 2.60 22.71 15.38
C ALA A 152 1.99 21.30 15.20
N GLU A 153 1.08 21.11 14.23
CA GLU A 153 0.51 19.79 13.92
C GLU A 153 1.60 18.82 13.40
N ILE A 154 2.52 19.27 12.56
CA ILE A 154 3.64 18.43 12.10
C ILE A 154 4.54 18.01 13.25
N ARG A 155 4.89 18.93 14.17
CA ARG A 155 5.67 18.58 15.38
C ARG A 155 4.94 17.57 16.26
N LYS A 156 3.61 17.72 16.41
CA LYS A 156 2.78 16.78 17.15
C LYS A 156 2.82 15.37 16.50
N MET A 157 2.64 15.28 15.19
CA MET A 157 2.76 14.01 14.46
C MET A 157 4.13 13.37 14.68
N ALA A 158 5.21 14.13 14.55
CA ALA A 158 6.56 13.64 14.77
C ALA A 158 6.77 13.12 16.21
N ALA A 159 6.25 13.82 17.22
CA ALA A 159 6.30 13.41 18.63
C ALA A 159 5.54 12.09 18.89
N MET A 160 4.49 11.79 18.12
CA MET A 160 3.77 10.50 18.12
C MET A 160 4.49 9.38 17.35
N GLY A 161 5.66 9.66 16.76
CA GLY A 161 6.40 8.70 15.93
C GLY A 161 5.85 8.51 14.52
N ILE A 162 4.94 9.38 14.08
CA ILE A 162 4.39 9.37 12.72
C ILE A 162 5.45 9.88 11.74
N LYS A 163 5.64 9.14 10.64
CA LYS A 163 6.63 9.43 9.61
C LYS A 163 6.02 9.93 8.29
N PHE A 164 4.71 9.87 8.16
CA PHE A 164 3.99 10.31 6.96
C PHE A 164 2.76 11.13 7.36
N THR A 165 2.49 12.23 6.68
CA THR A 165 1.16 12.83 6.75
C THR A 165 0.16 11.87 6.09
N GLY A 166 -1.13 11.96 6.42
CA GLY A 166 -2.19 11.58 5.50
C GLY A 166 -2.16 12.50 4.27
N GLU A 167 -2.99 12.24 3.32
CA GLU A 167 -3.07 13.10 2.14
C GLU A 167 -3.54 14.51 2.51
N ILE A 168 -2.79 15.51 2.07
CA ILE A 168 -3.11 16.93 2.23
C ILE A 168 -3.73 17.41 0.93
N ALA A 169 -5.03 17.69 0.93
CA ALA A 169 -5.73 18.09 -0.28
C ALA A 169 -5.39 19.53 -0.71
N LEU A 170 -5.09 19.70 -1.99
CA LEU A 170 -5.03 20.97 -2.67
C LEU A 170 -6.32 21.23 -3.45
N THR A 171 -6.73 22.49 -3.52
CA THR A 171 -7.88 22.92 -4.33
C THR A 171 -7.62 22.58 -5.81
N PRO A 172 -8.42 21.68 -6.44
CA PRO A 172 -8.15 21.24 -7.81
C PRO A 172 -8.57 22.27 -8.86
N VAL A 173 -9.72 22.94 -8.68
CA VAL A 173 -10.30 23.91 -9.59
C VAL A 173 -10.78 25.12 -8.79
N PRO A 174 -10.34 26.32 -9.09
CA PRO A 174 -9.48 26.75 -10.23
C PRO A 174 -7.99 26.48 -10.03
N GLY A 175 -7.59 25.76 -9.01
CA GLY A 175 -6.24 25.49 -8.54
C GLY A 175 -5.99 26.10 -7.16
N PRO A 176 -4.90 25.72 -6.47
CA PRO A 176 -4.60 26.20 -5.13
C PRO A 176 -4.31 27.71 -5.14
N GLY A 177 -4.86 28.42 -4.15
CA GLY A 177 -4.59 29.83 -3.92
C GLY A 177 -3.29 30.08 -3.15
N GLU A 178 -2.77 31.32 -3.20
CA GLU A 178 -1.49 31.65 -2.55
C GLU A 178 -1.50 31.38 -1.03
N LYS A 179 -2.60 31.68 -0.33
CA LYS A 179 -2.74 31.38 1.11
C LYS A 179 -2.64 29.88 1.40
N GLU A 180 -3.21 29.04 0.53
CA GLU A 180 -3.14 27.57 0.66
C GLU A 180 -1.70 27.10 0.44
N LEU A 181 -1.01 27.64 -0.55
CA LEU A 181 0.40 27.34 -0.84
C LEU A 181 1.35 27.86 0.23
N GLU A 182 1.05 28.99 0.88
CA GLU A 182 1.83 29.49 2.03
C GLU A 182 1.81 28.51 3.20
N VAL A 183 0.61 28.00 3.55
CA VAL A 183 0.48 26.97 4.60
C VAL A 183 1.18 25.68 4.19
N LEU A 184 1.07 25.25 2.93
CA LEU A 184 1.77 24.08 2.43
C LEU A 184 3.28 24.21 2.54
N ARG A 185 3.87 25.37 2.18
CA ARG A 185 5.31 25.60 2.32
C ARG A 185 5.74 25.52 3.79
N ALA A 186 4.92 26.02 4.71
CA ALA A 186 5.18 25.91 6.15
C ALA A 186 5.16 24.46 6.64
N VAL A 187 4.22 23.66 6.14
CA VAL A 187 4.16 22.20 6.39
C VAL A 187 5.42 21.51 5.88
N LEU A 188 5.83 21.77 4.64
CA LEU A 188 7.00 21.14 4.03
C LEU A 188 8.30 21.47 4.76
N ASP A 189 8.49 22.75 5.13
CA ASP A 189 9.66 23.19 5.90
C ASP A 189 9.74 22.51 7.26
N GLU A 190 8.64 22.47 8.01
CA GLU A 190 8.63 21.83 9.32
C GLU A 190 8.74 20.30 9.24
N ALA A 191 8.07 19.70 8.27
CA ALA A 191 8.10 18.25 8.04
C ALA A 191 9.52 17.77 7.71
N LYS A 192 10.26 18.53 6.89
CA LYS A 192 11.68 18.25 6.59
C LYS A 192 12.54 18.25 7.85
N LYS A 193 12.34 19.21 8.76
CA LYS A 193 13.06 19.30 10.06
C LYS A 193 12.70 18.14 10.99
N ALA A 194 11.42 17.75 10.98
CA ALA A 194 10.87 16.73 11.86
C ALA A 194 11.04 15.30 11.33
N GLY A 195 11.54 15.12 10.10
CA GLY A 195 11.67 13.80 9.45
C GLY A 195 10.31 13.17 9.10
N VAL A 196 9.32 13.98 8.75
CA VAL A 196 7.99 13.55 8.31
C VAL A 196 7.87 13.74 6.81
N MET A 197 7.41 12.71 6.09
CA MET A 197 7.14 12.77 4.66
C MET A 197 5.75 13.35 4.40
N VAL A 198 5.67 14.34 3.54
CA VAL A 198 4.41 15.02 3.19
C VAL A 198 3.80 14.38 1.96
N GLN A 199 2.55 13.94 2.07
CA GLN A 199 1.74 13.42 0.97
C GLN A 199 0.69 14.47 0.58
N VAL A 200 0.56 14.76 -0.72
CA VAL A 200 -0.38 15.76 -1.22
C VAL A 200 -1.33 15.14 -2.22
N HIS A 201 -2.63 15.30 -1.97
CA HIS A 201 -3.74 14.98 -2.87
C HIS A 201 -3.87 16.09 -3.92
N ALA A 202 -3.54 15.79 -5.17
CA ALA A 202 -3.53 16.76 -6.27
C ALA A 202 -4.17 16.18 -7.53
N VAL A 203 -5.49 16.32 -7.64
CA VAL A 203 -6.31 15.68 -8.69
C VAL A 203 -6.59 16.53 -9.93
N SER A 204 -5.87 17.64 -10.09
CA SER A 204 -5.81 18.37 -11.35
C SER A 204 -4.36 18.65 -11.74
N SER A 205 -4.09 18.82 -13.03
CA SER A 205 -2.74 19.15 -13.52
C SER A 205 -2.21 20.42 -12.88
N ARG A 206 -3.08 21.42 -12.68
CA ARG A 206 -2.71 22.67 -12.04
C ARG A 206 -2.33 22.50 -10.56
N ALA A 207 -3.09 21.71 -9.80
CA ALA A 207 -2.77 21.40 -8.41
C ALA A 207 -1.49 20.58 -8.31
N MET A 208 -1.30 19.59 -9.20
CA MET A 208 -0.09 18.78 -9.27
C MET A 208 1.15 19.64 -9.55
N VAL A 209 1.08 20.52 -10.56
CA VAL A 209 2.20 21.42 -10.89
C VAL A 209 2.52 22.35 -9.71
N ALA A 210 1.51 22.92 -9.07
CA ALA A 210 1.72 23.78 -7.89
C ALA A 210 2.35 23.01 -6.72
N ALA A 211 1.98 21.76 -6.49
CA ALA A 211 2.60 20.90 -5.48
C ALA A 211 4.08 20.61 -5.82
N VAL A 212 4.37 20.28 -7.08
CA VAL A 212 5.75 20.07 -7.57
C VAL A 212 6.58 21.33 -7.39
N ASP A 213 6.07 22.50 -7.77
CA ASP A 213 6.74 23.79 -7.60
C ASP A 213 6.99 24.16 -6.12
N ALA A 214 6.11 23.71 -5.22
CA ALA A 214 6.31 23.87 -3.78
C ALA A 214 7.34 22.90 -3.19
N GLY A 215 7.82 21.91 -3.97
CA GLY A 215 8.78 20.90 -3.52
C GLY A 215 8.16 19.74 -2.77
N VAL A 216 6.91 19.39 -3.03
CA VAL A 216 6.22 18.23 -2.43
C VAL A 216 6.95 16.94 -2.83
N PRO A 217 7.37 16.10 -1.87
CA PRO A 217 8.08 14.87 -2.19
C PRO A 217 7.19 13.73 -2.68
N LEU A 218 5.93 13.69 -2.23
CA LEU A 218 5.00 12.59 -2.49
C LEU A 218 3.63 13.13 -2.91
N LEU A 219 3.14 12.67 -4.05
CA LEU A 219 1.80 12.94 -4.55
C LEU A 219 0.92 11.71 -4.42
N VAL A 220 -0.33 11.92 -4.10
CA VAL A 220 -1.39 10.91 -4.12
C VAL A 220 -2.38 11.29 -5.21
N HIS A 221 -2.78 10.30 -5.98
CA HIS A 221 -3.63 10.40 -7.16
C HIS A 221 -2.96 11.09 -8.35
N LEU A 222 -3.36 10.62 -9.51
CA LEU A 222 -3.12 11.31 -10.77
C LEU A 222 -4.22 12.36 -11.02
N PRO A 223 -3.96 13.39 -11.81
CA PRO A 223 -5.02 14.29 -12.27
C PRO A 223 -6.20 13.51 -12.85
N ASN A 224 -7.40 13.78 -12.36
CA ASN A 224 -8.66 13.19 -12.82
C ASN A 224 -9.69 14.25 -13.24
N LYS A 225 -9.33 15.53 -13.14
CA LYS A 225 -10.17 16.68 -13.55
C LYS A 225 -9.81 17.22 -14.91
N ASP A 226 -8.65 16.87 -15.43
CA ASP A 226 -8.12 17.36 -16.71
C ASP A 226 -7.02 16.43 -17.27
N TRP A 227 -6.64 16.69 -18.52
CA TRP A 227 -5.52 16.04 -19.17
C TRP A 227 -4.19 16.66 -18.74
N MET A 228 -3.27 15.81 -18.26
CA MET A 228 -1.90 16.23 -17.99
C MET A 228 -1.14 16.47 -19.31
N SER A 229 -0.53 17.63 -19.46
CA SER A 229 0.33 17.90 -20.61
C SER A 229 1.65 17.10 -20.52
N LYS A 230 2.28 16.85 -21.67
CA LYS A 230 3.63 16.25 -21.71
C LYS A 230 4.68 17.13 -21.02
N GLU A 231 4.46 18.43 -20.94
CA GLU A 231 5.34 19.37 -20.24
C GLU A 231 5.20 19.20 -18.74
N ASP A 232 3.97 19.15 -18.21
CA ASP A 232 3.71 18.91 -16.79
C ASP A 232 4.23 17.55 -16.35
N ALA A 233 4.07 16.51 -17.19
CA ALA A 233 4.62 15.19 -16.93
C ALA A 233 6.16 15.20 -16.85
N ARG A 234 6.85 15.91 -17.76
CA ARG A 234 8.30 16.08 -17.69
C ARG A 234 8.73 16.86 -16.45
N LYS A 235 7.97 17.89 -16.07
CA LYS A 235 8.21 18.65 -14.84
C LYS A 235 8.10 17.76 -13.60
N LEU A 236 7.05 16.95 -13.52
CA LEU A 236 6.88 15.95 -12.46
C LEU A 236 8.08 14.98 -12.42
N ALA A 237 8.46 14.42 -13.57
CA ALA A 237 9.58 13.48 -13.63
C ALA A 237 10.90 14.11 -13.19
N ALA A 238 11.17 15.34 -13.66
CA ALA A 238 12.40 16.09 -13.35
C ALA A 238 12.51 16.51 -11.88
N SER A 239 11.39 16.69 -11.19
CA SER A 239 11.37 17.07 -9.76
C SER A 239 11.80 15.95 -8.82
N GLY A 240 11.72 14.70 -9.26
CA GLY A 240 11.91 13.53 -8.41
C GLY A 240 10.74 13.24 -7.45
N THR A 241 9.65 14.03 -7.53
CA THR A 241 8.40 13.75 -6.79
C THR A 241 7.85 12.42 -7.23
N LYS A 242 7.52 11.57 -6.25
CA LYS A 242 6.89 10.27 -6.53
C LYS A 242 5.38 10.41 -6.46
N ILE A 243 4.66 9.67 -7.31
CA ILE A 243 3.21 9.76 -7.41
C ILE A 243 2.57 8.37 -7.30
N LEU A 244 1.43 8.28 -6.64
CA LEU A 244 0.60 7.07 -6.60
C LEU A 244 -0.54 7.15 -7.60
N GLY A 245 -0.89 6.02 -8.22
CA GLY A 245 -1.89 5.93 -9.27
C GLY A 245 -3.31 6.14 -8.79
N THR A 246 -3.86 5.23 -8.01
CA THR A 246 -5.31 5.08 -7.73
C THR A 246 -6.19 5.07 -8.97
N VAL A 247 -5.70 4.47 -10.03
CA VAL A 247 -6.29 4.55 -11.37
C VAL A 247 -7.67 3.87 -11.43
N GLY A 248 -7.84 2.80 -10.63
CA GLY A 248 -9.07 2.02 -10.56
C GLY A 248 -10.14 2.56 -9.63
N PHE A 249 -9.84 3.53 -8.77
CA PHE A 249 -10.72 3.95 -7.69
C PHE A 249 -12.10 4.46 -8.19
N GLY A 250 -12.14 5.30 -9.20
CA GLY A 250 -13.35 5.90 -9.73
C GLY A 250 -14.09 5.06 -10.77
N THR A 251 -13.47 4.03 -11.33
CA THR A 251 -14.03 3.29 -12.47
C THR A 251 -15.38 2.62 -12.21
N PRO A 252 -15.64 2.01 -11.03
CA PRO A 252 -16.94 1.42 -10.73
C PRO A 252 -18.08 2.44 -10.69
N VAL A 253 -17.80 3.68 -10.27
CA VAL A 253 -18.80 4.77 -10.20
C VAL A 253 -19.31 5.13 -11.59
N PHE A 254 -18.46 4.98 -12.62
CA PHE A 254 -18.80 5.30 -14.01
C PHE A 254 -19.41 4.12 -14.79
N GLY A 255 -19.74 3.03 -14.11
CA GLY A 255 -20.28 1.83 -14.76
C GLY A 255 -19.26 1.08 -15.62
N VAL A 256 -17.97 1.41 -15.53
CA VAL A 256 -16.90 0.62 -16.12
C VAL A 256 -16.81 -0.69 -15.35
N PHE A 257 -16.78 -1.84 -16.05
CA PHE A 257 -16.91 -3.18 -15.46
C PHE A 257 -18.29 -3.46 -14.83
N ALA A 258 -19.37 -2.99 -15.48
CA ALA A 258 -20.74 -3.09 -14.95
C ALA A 258 -21.19 -4.52 -14.62
N ASP A 259 -20.61 -5.53 -15.28
CA ASP A 259 -20.93 -6.95 -15.06
C ASP A 259 -20.13 -7.58 -13.91
N ASP A 260 -19.19 -6.84 -13.32
CA ASP A 260 -18.43 -7.30 -12.16
C ASP A 260 -19.22 -7.08 -10.87
N ASN A 261 -18.91 -7.85 -9.82
CA ASN A 261 -19.34 -7.55 -8.46
C ASN A 261 -18.64 -6.28 -7.99
N LEU A 262 -19.23 -5.14 -8.30
CA LEU A 262 -18.67 -3.84 -7.99
C LEU A 262 -18.52 -3.64 -6.48
N PRO A 263 -17.43 -3.04 -6.03
CA PRO A 263 -17.28 -2.66 -4.63
C PRO A 263 -18.40 -1.70 -4.23
N ARG A 264 -18.86 -1.89 -3.01
CA ARG A 264 -19.86 -1.01 -2.41
C ARG A 264 -19.16 0.13 -1.67
N PHE A 265 -19.78 1.29 -1.72
CA PHE A 265 -19.39 2.39 -0.85
C PHE A 265 -19.71 1.99 0.58
N ARG A 266 -18.95 2.41 1.54
CA ARG A 266 -19.04 2.14 2.99
C ARG A 266 -20.12 1.13 3.42
N ASP A 267 -19.77 0.13 4.17
CA ASP A 267 -20.68 -0.88 4.76
C ASP A 267 -21.55 -1.64 3.74
N GLY A 268 -21.07 -1.80 2.52
CA GLY A 268 -21.76 -2.53 1.47
C GLY A 268 -22.92 -1.77 0.81
N LYS A 269 -23.06 -0.47 1.08
CA LYS A 269 -24.10 0.38 0.47
C LYS A 269 -23.72 0.77 -0.98
N PRO A 270 -24.69 1.14 -1.81
CA PRO A 270 -24.42 1.77 -3.10
C PRO A 270 -23.63 3.08 -2.94
N TRP A 271 -22.92 3.48 -3.99
CA TRP A 271 -22.32 4.82 -4.04
C TRP A 271 -23.40 5.89 -3.89
N PRO A 272 -23.18 6.94 -3.06
CA PRO A 272 -24.13 8.03 -2.91
C PRO A 272 -24.37 8.75 -4.25
N GLU A 273 -25.63 9.04 -4.57
CA GLU A 273 -25.99 9.82 -5.76
C GLU A 273 -25.25 11.15 -5.83
N SER A 274 -25.06 11.82 -4.68
CA SER A 274 -24.31 13.07 -4.60
C SER A 274 -22.85 12.96 -5.07
N ILE A 275 -22.26 11.77 -5.02
CA ILE A 275 -20.92 11.52 -5.59
C ILE A 275 -21.05 11.26 -7.10
N ILE A 276 -22.06 10.48 -7.50
CA ILE A 276 -22.31 10.14 -8.91
C ILE A 276 -22.69 11.37 -9.70
N ASP A 277 -23.61 12.20 -9.18
CA ASP A 277 -24.09 13.42 -9.84
C ASP A 277 -23.04 14.53 -9.90
N GLY A 278 -22.11 14.56 -8.96
CA GLY A 278 -21.00 15.52 -8.92
C GLY A 278 -19.89 15.21 -9.92
N VAL A 279 -19.92 14.04 -10.55
CA VAL A 279 -18.90 13.57 -11.46
C VAL A 279 -19.45 13.56 -12.88
N ARG A 280 -18.81 14.25 -13.79
CA ARG A 280 -19.12 14.15 -15.24
C ARG A 280 -18.74 12.77 -15.73
N LEU A 281 -19.74 11.93 -15.92
CA LEU A 281 -19.61 10.53 -16.32
C LEU A 281 -18.67 10.38 -17.53
N GLY A 282 -17.66 9.55 -17.37
CA GLY A 282 -16.74 9.15 -18.43
C GLY A 282 -15.46 9.97 -18.55
N GLU A 283 -15.46 11.25 -18.19
CA GLU A 283 -14.25 12.08 -18.30
C GLU A 283 -13.20 11.70 -17.25
N GLU A 284 -13.58 11.66 -15.96
CA GLU A 284 -12.64 11.36 -14.88
C GLU A 284 -12.06 9.95 -14.97
N ALA A 285 -12.87 8.95 -15.35
CA ALA A 285 -12.38 7.58 -15.54
C ALA A 285 -11.38 7.45 -16.69
N GLY A 286 -11.47 8.30 -17.72
CA GLY A 286 -10.54 8.33 -18.84
C GLY A 286 -9.24 9.06 -18.53
N TYR A 287 -9.28 10.11 -17.72
CA TYR A 287 -8.11 10.93 -17.43
C TYR A 287 -7.00 10.14 -16.69
N MET A 288 -7.35 9.42 -15.63
CA MET A 288 -6.35 8.77 -14.78
C MET A 288 -5.47 7.76 -15.52
N PRO A 289 -5.98 6.78 -16.28
CA PRO A 289 -5.12 5.81 -16.96
C PRO A 289 -4.24 6.46 -18.03
N VAL A 290 -4.74 7.44 -18.76
CA VAL A 290 -3.96 8.17 -19.77
C VAL A 290 -2.90 9.07 -19.13
N ASN A 291 -3.25 9.78 -18.06
CA ASN A 291 -2.30 10.59 -17.30
C ASN A 291 -1.23 9.73 -16.62
N ALA A 292 -1.60 8.52 -16.14
CA ALA A 292 -0.64 7.54 -15.62
C ALA A 292 0.40 7.17 -16.68
N ARG A 293 -0.07 6.85 -17.88
CA ARG A 293 0.81 6.52 -19.00
C ARG A 293 1.66 7.73 -19.42
N THR A 294 1.10 8.92 -19.46
CA THR A 294 1.81 10.15 -19.79
C THR A 294 2.94 10.45 -18.79
N ALA A 295 2.65 10.30 -17.48
CA ALA A 295 3.65 10.47 -16.43
C ALA A 295 4.76 9.40 -16.50
N TRP A 296 4.38 8.14 -16.74
CA TRP A 296 5.32 7.03 -16.88
C TRP A 296 6.28 7.23 -18.07
N ASP A 297 5.74 7.60 -19.24
CA ASP A 297 6.54 7.83 -20.44
C ASP A 297 7.49 9.03 -20.29
N ALA A 298 7.16 9.98 -19.44
CA ALA A 298 8.04 11.08 -19.07
C ALA A 298 9.14 10.67 -18.05
N GLY A 299 9.06 9.47 -17.47
CA GLY A 299 10.03 8.97 -16.50
C GLY A 299 9.66 9.24 -15.05
N ALA A 300 8.43 9.63 -14.73
CA ALA A 300 7.97 9.81 -13.36
C ALA A 300 7.95 8.46 -12.61
N ILE A 301 8.25 8.50 -11.30
CA ILE A 301 8.18 7.33 -10.43
C ILE A 301 6.72 7.15 -10.01
N LEU A 302 6.04 6.25 -10.70
CA LEU A 302 4.64 5.89 -10.44
C LEU A 302 4.59 4.65 -9.56
N GLY A 303 3.98 4.76 -8.38
CA GLY A 303 3.73 3.68 -7.44
C GLY A 303 2.26 3.22 -7.47
N TYR A 304 1.99 2.17 -6.70
CA TYR A 304 0.69 1.50 -6.60
C TYR A 304 -0.01 1.81 -5.28
N CYS A 305 -1.32 2.01 -5.35
CA CYS A 305 -2.22 2.05 -4.20
C CYS A 305 -3.67 1.83 -4.66
N THR A 306 -4.59 1.64 -3.73
CA THR A 306 -6.00 1.39 -4.06
C THR A 306 -6.95 2.49 -3.61
N ASP A 307 -6.60 3.25 -2.58
CA ASP A 307 -7.46 4.27 -1.93
C ASP A 307 -8.84 3.72 -1.52
N THR A 308 -8.91 2.44 -1.18
CA THR A 308 -10.17 1.76 -0.89
C THR A 308 -10.33 1.41 0.59
N ASN A 309 -11.57 1.15 1.01
CA ASN A 309 -11.93 0.64 2.33
C ASN A 309 -12.83 -0.60 2.25
N TYR A 310 -13.06 -1.13 1.05
CA TYR A 310 -13.83 -2.34 0.80
C TYR A 310 -12.93 -3.57 0.65
N ASP A 311 -13.46 -4.70 0.19
CA ASP A 311 -12.74 -5.96 0.03
C ASP A 311 -11.39 -5.78 -0.68
N PRO A 312 -10.27 -6.19 -0.07
CA PRO A 312 -8.94 -5.94 -0.62
C PRO A 312 -8.68 -6.65 -1.94
N LYS A 313 -9.27 -7.82 -2.15
CA LYS A 313 -9.10 -8.58 -3.40
C LYS A 313 -9.86 -7.92 -4.55
N ALA A 314 -11.06 -7.40 -4.27
CA ALA A 314 -11.82 -6.62 -5.25
C ALA A 314 -11.09 -5.32 -5.59
N GLY A 315 -10.53 -4.62 -4.60
CA GLY A 315 -9.70 -3.42 -4.83
C GLY A 315 -8.46 -3.71 -5.68
N LEU A 316 -7.77 -4.82 -5.40
CA LEU A 316 -6.64 -5.29 -6.21
C LEU A 316 -7.06 -5.59 -7.66
N ASP A 317 -8.16 -6.32 -7.86
CA ASP A 317 -8.68 -6.65 -9.19
C ASP A 317 -9.03 -5.38 -9.98
N HIS A 318 -9.76 -4.45 -9.38
CA HIS A 318 -10.16 -3.22 -10.04
C HIS A 318 -8.98 -2.35 -10.46
N GLU A 319 -8.01 -2.16 -9.57
CA GLU A 319 -6.81 -1.38 -9.89
C GLU A 319 -6.01 -2.04 -11.01
N LEU A 320 -5.72 -3.34 -10.90
CA LEU A 320 -4.98 -4.09 -11.92
C LEU A 320 -5.69 -4.12 -13.26
N LYS A 321 -7.01 -4.34 -13.28
CA LYS A 321 -7.84 -4.35 -14.48
C LYS A 321 -7.81 -2.99 -15.20
N THR A 322 -7.79 -1.90 -14.44
CA THR A 322 -7.79 -0.54 -14.99
C THR A 322 -6.42 -0.13 -15.53
N ILE A 323 -5.32 -0.51 -14.88
CA ILE A 323 -3.97 -0.14 -15.35
C ILE A 323 -3.45 -1.07 -16.46
N ASN A 324 -3.90 -2.32 -16.51
CA ASN A 324 -3.41 -3.31 -17.48
C ASN A 324 -3.55 -2.92 -18.98
N PRO A 325 -4.60 -2.19 -19.43
CA PRO A 325 -4.66 -1.71 -20.81
C PRO A 325 -3.54 -0.73 -21.20
N MET A 326 -2.96 -0.02 -20.23
CA MET A 326 -1.95 1.00 -20.45
C MET A 326 -0.53 0.53 -20.17
N PHE A 327 -0.35 -0.56 -19.42
CA PHE A 327 0.95 -1.01 -18.93
C PHE A 327 1.14 -2.51 -19.11
N SER A 328 2.38 -2.90 -19.44
CA SER A 328 2.76 -4.31 -19.43
C SER A 328 2.76 -4.86 -18.01
N MET A 329 2.65 -6.18 -17.88
CA MET A 329 2.74 -6.81 -16.55
C MET A 329 4.09 -6.56 -15.87
N GLN A 330 5.16 -6.38 -16.63
CA GLN A 330 6.48 -6.01 -16.09
C GLN A 330 6.46 -4.59 -15.50
N ASP A 331 5.81 -3.63 -16.17
CA ASP A 331 5.63 -2.27 -15.66
C ASP A 331 4.78 -2.28 -14.38
N ILE A 332 3.68 -3.03 -14.37
CA ILE A 332 2.79 -3.18 -13.19
C ILE A 332 3.56 -3.76 -12.01
N ILE A 333 4.35 -4.82 -12.21
CA ILE A 333 5.18 -5.42 -11.16
C ILE A 333 6.21 -4.41 -10.63
N LYS A 334 6.79 -3.59 -11.51
CA LYS A 334 7.71 -2.51 -11.12
C LYS A 334 7.00 -1.43 -10.30
N MET A 335 5.77 -1.05 -10.68
CA MET A 335 4.95 -0.12 -9.89
C MET A 335 4.66 -0.68 -8.50
N MET A 336 4.12 -1.90 -8.42
CA MET A 336 3.70 -2.52 -7.16
C MET A 336 4.86 -2.88 -6.22
N GLY A 337 6.03 -3.16 -6.76
CA GLY A 337 7.23 -3.54 -6.03
C GLY A 337 8.15 -2.34 -5.73
N PRO A 338 9.25 -2.18 -6.50
CA PRO A 338 10.31 -1.23 -6.17
C PRO A 338 9.86 0.24 -6.14
N ASN A 339 8.94 0.67 -7.04
CA ASN A 339 8.48 2.05 -7.05
C ASN A 339 7.66 2.36 -5.79
N THR A 340 6.76 1.48 -5.39
CA THR A 340 5.95 1.65 -4.18
C THR A 340 6.79 1.55 -2.92
N ALA A 341 7.76 0.63 -2.87
CA ALA A 341 8.73 0.56 -1.77
C ALA A 341 9.53 1.86 -1.64
N SER A 342 9.89 2.48 -2.78
CA SER A 342 10.55 3.79 -2.82
C SER A 342 9.64 4.92 -2.34
N TYR A 343 8.35 4.89 -2.64
CA TYR A 343 7.38 5.86 -2.16
C TYR A 343 7.28 5.84 -0.64
N ILE A 344 7.16 4.66 -0.03
CA ILE A 344 7.08 4.48 1.42
C ILE A 344 8.44 4.51 2.14
N GLN A 345 9.52 4.89 1.46
CA GLN A 345 10.89 5.00 1.99
C GLN A 345 11.46 3.68 2.56
N MET A 346 11.12 2.54 1.94
CA MET A 346 11.56 1.20 2.38
C MET A 346 12.22 0.38 1.26
N SER A 347 12.83 1.01 0.27
CA SER A 347 13.48 0.33 -0.88
C SER A 347 14.61 -0.61 -0.49
N ASP A 348 15.30 -0.32 0.61
CA ASP A 348 16.36 -1.17 1.18
C ASP A 348 15.83 -2.42 1.88
N GLN A 349 14.53 -2.47 2.17
CA GLN A 349 13.90 -3.54 2.94
C GLN A 349 12.83 -4.32 2.17
N LEU A 350 12.13 -3.69 1.23
CA LEU A 350 10.95 -4.22 0.56
C LEU A 350 11.00 -4.03 -0.97
N GLY A 351 9.98 -4.53 -1.64
CA GLY A 351 9.69 -4.27 -3.05
C GLY A 351 10.38 -5.20 -4.04
N THR A 352 11.41 -5.95 -3.63
CA THR A 352 12.08 -6.95 -4.47
C THR A 352 12.49 -8.17 -3.64
N LEU A 353 12.68 -9.34 -4.30
CA LEU A 353 13.18 -10.56 -3.66
C LEU A 353 14.71 -10.62 -3.76
N GLU A 354 15.40 -9.69 -3.11
CA GLU A 354 16.86 -9.62 -3.11
C GLU A 354 17.46 -9.97 -1.74
N PRO A 355 18.67 -10.54 -1.70
CA PRO A 355 19.36 -10.83 -0.43
C PRO A 355 19.45 -9.61 0.48
N GLY A 356 19.26 -9.83 1.79
CA GLY A 356 19.30 -8.79 2.83
C GLY A 356 17.95 -8.11 3.10
N LYS A 357 17.00 -8.16 2.16
CA LYS A 357 15.66 -7.60 2.35
C LYS A 357 14.79 -8.48 3.26
N LEU A 358 13.74 -7.90 3.80
CA LEU A 358 12.74 -8.63 4.58
C LEU A 358 12.07 -9.72 3.71
N ALA A 359 11.83 -10.86 4.32
CA ALA A 359 11.12 -11.96 3.67
C ALA A 359 9.60 -11.69 3.69
N ASP A 360 9.21 -10.61 3.03
CA ASP A 360 7.84 -10.25 2.71
C ASP A 360 7.58 -10.73 1.28
N LEU A 361 6.98 -11.90 1.13
CA LEU A 361 6.74 -12.52 -0.18
C LEU A 361 5.42 -13.30 -0.22
N ILE A 362 4.93 -13.51 -1.42
CA ILE A 362 3.74 -14.31 -1.70
C ILE A 362 4.05 -15.44 -2.69
N LEU A 363 3.28 -16.54 -2.60
CA LEU A 363 3.19 -17.54 -3.65
C LEU A 363 1.84 -17.40 -4.35
N LEU A 364 1.89 -17.28 -5.68
CA LEU A 364 0.74 -17.18 -6.56
C LEU A 364 0.54 -18.48 -7.33
N ASP A 365 -0.71 -18.92 -7.45
CA ASP A 365 -1.10 -20.04 -8.31
C ASP A 365 -1.27 -19.56 -9.76
N GLY A 366 -0.15 -19.36 -10.44
CA GLY A 366 -0.08 -18.87 -11.80
C GLY A 366 1.11 -17.97 -12.07
N ASN A 367 1.29 -17.59 -13.33
CA ASN A 367 2.36 -16.71 -13.78
C ASN A 367 1.82 -15.27 -13.93
N PRO A 368 2.20 -14.31 -13.07
CA PRO A 368 1.72 -12.93 -13.17
C PRO A 368 2.12 -12.23 -14.48
N LEU A 369 3.15 -12.72 -15.18
CA LEU A 369 3.56 -12.16 -16.47
C LEU A 369 2.62 -12.54 -17.62
N GLU A 370 1.78 -13.57 -17.46
CA GLU A 370 0.76 -13.95 -18.42
C GLU A 370 -0.53 -13.13 -18.29
N GLY A 371 -0.75 -12.48 -17.17
CA GLY A 371 -1.88 -11.61 -16.93
C GLY A 371 -2.14 -11.31 -15.46
N TYR A 372 -2.72 -10.12 -15.21
CA TYR A 372 -2.97 -9.62 -13.87
C TYR A 372 -3.86 -10.53 -13.02
N TRP A 373 -4.78 -11.28 -13.62
CA TRP A 373 -5.67 -12.24 -12.92
C TRP A 373 -4.92 -13.32 -12.14
N ASN A 374 -3.67 -13.60 -12.51
CA ASN A 374 -2.81 -14.50 -11.75
C ASN A 374 -2.30 -13.88 -10.45
N MET A 375 -2.27 -12.53 -10.35
CA MET A 375 -1.95 -11.84 -9.11
C MET A 375 -3.07 -11.94 -8.06
N LEU A 376 -4.29 -12.27 -8.47
CA LEU A 376 -5.44 -12.48 -7.58
C LEU A 376 -5.45 -13.88 -6.92
N LYS A 377 -4.49 -14.75 -7.25
CA LYS A 377 -4.45 -16.16 -6.85
C LYS A 377 -3.43 -16.42 -5.74
N THR A 378 -3.40 -15.58 -4.71
CA THR A 378 -2.52 -15.74 -3.56
C THR A 378 -2.81 -17.03 -2.79
N ARG A 379 -1.78 -17.87 -2.56
CA ARG A 379 -1.84 -19.16 -1.84
C ARG A 379 -1.06 -19.15 -0.54
N LEU A 380 0.07 -18.46 -0.51
CA LEU A 380 0.89 -18.33 0.70
C LEU A 380 1.33 -16.88 0.85
N VAL A 381 1.40 -16.41 2.08
CA VAL A 381 1.96 -15.09 2.41
C VAL A 381 2.95 -15.23 3.54
N LEU A 382 4.17 -14.74 3.31
CA LEU A 382 5.17 -14.51 4.33
C LEU A 382 5.27 -13.02 4.62
N LYS A 383 5.30 -12.68 5.90
CA LYS A 383 5.59 -11.32 6.39
C LYS A 383 6.74 -11.39 7.40
N GLY A 384 7.87 -10.77 7.06
CA GLY A 384 9.08 -10.85 7.91
C GLY A 384 9.54 -12.28 8.17
N GLY A 385 9.40 -13.20 7.19
CA GLY A 385 9.75 -14.60 7.32
C GLY A 385 8.76 -15.47 8.12
N VAL A 386 7.64 -14.90 8.55
CA VAL A 386 6.56 -15.64 9.23
C VAL A 386 5.47 -15.98 8.22
N ILE A 387 5.02 -17.23 8.19
CA ILE A 387 3.86 -17.64 7.39
C ILE A 387 2.61 -17.08 8.07
N VAL A 388 1.95 -16.14 7.42
CA VAL A 388 0.73 -15.48 7.93
C VAL A 388 -0.53 -15.92 7.20
N VAL A 389 -0.39 -16.48 5.99
CA VAL A 389 -1.46 -17.15 5.22
C VAL A 389 -0.88 -18.39 4.56
N ASP A 390 -1.59 -19.52 4.63
CA ASP A 390 -1.26 -20.75 3.91
C ASP A 390 -2.55 -21.43 3.42
N LYS A 391 -2.81 -21.33 2.11
CA LYS A 391 -3.96 -21.89 1.39
C LYS A 391 -3.53 -22.86 0.29
N ARG A 392 -2.33 -23.44 0.42
CA ARG A 392 -1.78 -24.37 -0.59
C ARG A 392 -2.45 -25.72 -0.59
#